data_13efc09c808c7fa6f35b2047661ac690
#
_entry.id   13efc09c808c7fa6f35b2047661ac690
#
_cell.length_a   1.000
_cell.length_b   1.000
_cell.length_c   1.000
_cell.angle_alpha   90.00
_cell.angle_beta   90.00
_cell.angle_gamma   90.00
#
_symmetry.space_group_name_H-M   'P 1'
#
loop_
_entity.id
_entity.type
_entity.pdbx_description
1 polymer ?
#
loop_
_entity_poly.entity_id
_entity_poly.type
_entity_poly.pdbx_seq_one_letter_code
_entity_poly.pdbx_strand_id
1 'polypeptide(L)'
;MTDTPPPLPPAAAYGGAPQPMSPQDEKLWATLTHVGGILFSWLAPLIAYLVLKDRGPFIRQHTAAALNFQLTMLIGYIVGGVLSLILIGYLLIFAVWALTIIFGIMAAIAANSGQYYKYPIAITFVH
;
A
#
# COMPACT_ATOMS: atom_id res chain seq x y z
N MET A 1 -24.23 -44.47 18.64
CA MET A 1 -23.61 -44.03 17.78
C MET A 1 -23.59 -42.70 17.62
N THR A 2 -22.69 -42.09 17.76
CA THR A 2 -22.65 -40.82 17.64
C THR A 2 -21.75 -40.47 16.74
N ASP A 3 -22.02 -39.94 15.87
CA ASP A 3 -21.21 -39.56 14.92
C ASP A 3 -20.77 -38.25 15.07
N THR A 4 -19.91 -38.07 15.93
CA THR A 4 -19.33 -36.80 16.11
C THR A 4 -18.62 -36.41 14.89
N PRO A 5 -18.85 -35.29 14.36
CA PRO A 5 -18.12 -34.84 13.21
C PRO A 5 -16.65 -34.71 13.54
N PRO A 6 -15.83 -34.99 12.58
CA PRO A 6 -14.41 -34.84 12.79
C PRO A 6 -14.05 -33.41 13.08
N PRO A 7 -13.03 -33.21 13.85
CA PRO A 7 -12.56 -31.86 14.13
C PRO A 7 -12.10 -31.19 12.87
N LEU A 8 -12.16 -29.89 12.90
CA LEU A 8 -11.72 -29.11 11.79
C LEU A 8 -10.25 -29.31 11.52
N PRO A 9 -9.86 -29.22 10.31
CA PRO A 9 -8.47 -29.38 9.96
C PRO A 9 -7.63 -28.32 10.64
N PRO A 10 -6.59 -28.73 11.26
CA PRO A 10 -5.75 -27.79 11.96
C PRO A 10 -4.97 -26.86 11.06
N ALA A 11 -4.84 -27.19 9.81
CA ALA A 11 -4.06 -26.36 8.93
C ALA A 11 -4.53 -24.92 8.91
N ALA A 12 -5.83 -24.71 9.00
CA ALA A 12 -6.38 -23.37 9.03
C ALA A 12 -6.03 -22.65 10.32
N ALA A 13 -5.83 -23.40 11.39
CA ALA A 13 -5.51 -22.80 12.68
C ALA A 13 -4.00 -22.62 12.87
N TYR A 14 -3.21 -23.43 12.19
CA TYR A 14 -1.79 -23.44 12.47
C TYR A 14 -0.94 -22.96 11.33
N GLY A 15 -1.37 -22.07 10.57
CA GLY A 15 -0.52 -21.56 9.54
C GLY A 15 -0.97 -21.83 8.14
N GLY A 16 -2.20 -22.16 7.99
CA GLY A 16 -2.79 -22.22 6.67
C GLY A 16 -2.85 -20.84 6.05
N ALA A 17 -3.54 -20.72 4.95
CA ALA A 17 -3.68 -19.46 4.27
C ALA A 17 -4.25 -18.39 5.21
N PRO A 18 -3.79 -17.16 5.12
CA PRO A 18 -4.34 -16.07 5.92
C PRO A 18 -5.83 -15.92 5.68
N GLN A 19 -6.55 -15.52 6.72
CA GLN A 19 -7.97 -15.30 6.62
C GLN A 19 -8.25 -14.11 5.72
N PRO A 20 -9.21 -14.21 4.81
CA PRO A 20 -9.60 -13.03 4.02
C PRO A 20 -10.19 -11.96 4.93
N MET A 21 -9.95 -10.71 4.58
CA MET A 21 -10.57 -9.60 5.27
C MET A 21 -11.98 -9.38 4.73
N SER A 22 -12.84 -8.82 5.57
CA SER A 22 -14.14 -8.37 5.11
C SER A 22 -13.96 -7.21 4.12
N PRO A 23 -14.90 -6.99 3.20
CA PRO A 23 -14.79 -5.85 2.28
C PRO A 23 -14.66 -4.50 2.99
N GLN A 24 -15.32 -4.34 4.12
CA GLN A 24 -15.21 -3.09 4.89
C GLN A 24 -13.83 -2.92 5.49
N ASP A 25 -13.24 -3.99 6.00
CA ASP A 25 -11.89 -3.94 6.56
C ASP A 25 -10.86 -3.71 5.47
N GLU A 26 -11.04 -4.32 4.30
CA GLU A 26 -10.14 -4.06 3.18
C GLU A 26 -10.15 -2.59 2.79
N LYS A 27 -11.34 -1.95 2.73
CA LYS A 27 -11.45 -0.53 2.43
C LYS A 27 -10.75 0.32 3.49
N LEU A 28 -10.98 -0.01 4.76
CA LEU A 28 -10.38 0.73 5.87
C LEU A 28 -8.86 0.67 5.80
N TRP A 29 -8.31 -0.54 5.74
CA TRP A 29 -6.86 -0.71 5.76
C TRP A 29 -6.19 -0.22 4.48
N ALA A 30 -6.87 -0.34 3.33
CA ALA A 30 -6.37 0.25 2.10
C ALA A 30 -6.31 1.77 2.19
N THR A 31 -7.36 2.40 2.73
CA THR A 31 -7.39 3.84 2.95
C THR A 31 -6.26 4.27 3.89
N LEU A 32 -6.11 3.55 5.01
CA LEU A 32 -5.05 3.84 5.98
C LEU A 32 -3.66 3.66 5.38
N THR A 33 -3.49 2.73 4.46
CA THR A 33 -2.22 2.53 3.77
C THR A 33 -1.83 3.76 2.96
N HIS A 34 -2.76 4.32 2.21
CA HIS A 34 -2.49 5.52 1.42
C HIS A 34 -2.25 6.75 2.29
N VAL A 35 -3.05 6.92 3.33
CA VAL A 35 -2.86 8.01 4.29
C VAL A 35 -1.52 7.84 5.00
N GLY A 36 -1.21 6.62 5.41
CA GLY A 36 0.07 6.31 6.05
C GLY A 36 1.24 6.62 5.13
N GLY A 37 1.08 6.39 3.82
CA GLY A 37 2.10 6.75 2.84
C GLY A 37 2.35 8.25 2.79
N ILE A 38 1.33 9.06 2.98
CA ILE A 38 1.49 10.51 3.04
C ILE A 38 2.27 10.91 4.30
N LEU A 39 1.94 10.30 5.45
CA LEU A 39 2.50 10.71 6.74
C LEU A 39 3.86 10.07 7.02
N PHE A 40 4.06 8.82 6.62
CA PHE A 40 5.24 8.03 6.97
C PHE A 40 6.01 7.52 5.76
N SER A 41 5.72 8.06 4.57
CA SER A 41 6.38 7.69 3.34
C SER A 41 6.27 6.19 3.04
N TRP A 42 7.35 5.56 2.60
CA TRP A 42 7.35 4.16 2.17
C TRP A 42 7.18 3.16 3.31
N LEU A 43 7.45 3.56 4.53
CA LEU A 43 7.46 2.63 5.66
C LEU A 43 6.06 2.07 5.94
N ALA A 44 5.03 2.92 5.96
CA ALA A 44 3.67 2.46 6.24
C ALA A 44 3.14 1.52 5.13
N PRO A 45 3.26 1.85 3.84
CA PRO A 45 2.87 0.92 2.79
C PRO A 45 3.68 -0.38 2.78
N LEU A 46 4.97 -0.32 3.15
CA LEU A 46 5.78 -1.53 3.22
C LEU A 46 5.22 -2.49 4.28
N ILE A 47 4.99 -1.98 5.47
CA ILE A 47 4.44 -2.79 6.55
C ILE A 47 3.06 -3.33 6.15
N ALA A 48 2.19 -2.46 5.61
CA ALA A 48 0.86 -2.86 5.19
C ALA A 48 0.92 -3.96 4.12
N TYR A 49 1.80 -3.82 3.14
CA TYR A 49 1.95 -4.81 2.09
C TYR A 49 2.40 -6.16 2.66
N LEU A 50 3.44 -6.17 3.48
CA LEU A 50 3.97 -7.41 4.03
C LEU A 50 2.96 -8.12 4.93
N VAL A 51 2.16 -7.38 5.67
CA VAL A 51 1.21 -7.94 6.63
C VAL A 51 -0.11 -8.33 5.96
N LEU A 52 -0.58 -7.55 4.98
CA LEU A 52 -1.96 -7.66 4.49
C LEU A 52 -2.10 -8.19 3.06
N LYS A 53 -1.02 -8.34 2.33
CA LYS A 53 -1.11 -8.68 0.89
C LYS A 53 -1.89 -9.96 0.60
N ASP A 54 -1.87 -10.91 1.52
CA ASP A 54 -2.53 -12.19 1.32
C ASP A 54 -3.92 -12.24 1.94
N ARG A 55 -4.45 -11.11 2.40
CA ARG A 55 -5.75 -11.03 3.05
C ARG A 55 -6.89 -10.69 2.09
N GLY A 56 -6.60 -10.51 0.82
CA GLY A 56 -7.60 -10.26 -0.21
C GLY A 56 -7.00 -9.55 -1.42
N PRO A 57 -7.63 -9.66 -2.59
CA PRO A 57 -7.09 -9.01 -3.80
C PRO A 57 -7.17 -7.49 -3.75
N PHE A 58 -8.22 -6.95 -3.14
CA PHE A 58 -8.39 -5.50 -3.04
C PHE A 58 -7.28 -4.88 -2.18
N ILE A 59 -7.07 -5.43 -0.98
CA ILE A 59 -6.03 -4.89 -0.08
C ILE A 59 -4.64 -5.13 -0.67
N ARG A 60 -4.42 -6.25 -1.37
CA ARG A 60 -3.15 -6.49 -2.03
C ARG A 60 -2.86 -5.44 -3.09
N GLN A 61 -3.84 -5.13 -3.93
CA GLN A 61 -3.66 -4.13 -4.97
C GLN A 61 -3.33 -2.76 -4.38
N HIS A 62 -4.06 -2.35 -3.36
CA HIS A 62 -3.84 -1.02 -2.77
C HIS A 62 -2.51 -0.93 -2.02
N THR A 63 -2.14 -1.95 -1.27
CA THR A 63 -0.85 -1.92 -0.55
C THR A 63 0.32 -1.97 -1.53
N ALA A 64 0.22 -2.76 -2.59
CA ALA A 64 1.26 -2.81 -3.62
C ALA A 64 1.35 -1.47 -4.36
N ALA A 65 0.22 -0.90 -4.75
CA ALA A 65 0.20 0.39 -5.44
C ALA A 65 0.82 1.50 -4.58
N ALA A 66 0.44 1.55 -3.32
CA ALA A 66 0.96 2.55 -2.40
C ALA A 66 2.48 2.37 -2.19
N LEU A 67 2.92 1.13 -2.01
CA LEU A 67 4.34 0.86 -1.82
C LEU A 67 5.15 1.23 -3.07
N ASN A 68 4.69 0.79 -4.24
CA ASN A 68 5.36 1.11 -5.51
C ASN A 68 5.46 2.62 -5.70
N PHE A 69 4.38 3.33 -5.41
CA PHE A 69 4.38 4.78 -5.53
C PHE A 69 5.37 5.42 -4.56
N GLN A 70 5.35 5.01 -3.30
CA GLN A 70 6.25 5.60 -2.30
C GLN A 70 7.72 5.28 -2.58
N LEU A 71 8.01 4.08 -3.08
CA LEU A 71 9.38 3.74 -3.47
C LEU A 71 9.82 4.56 -4.69
N THR A 72 8.91 4.79 -5.64
CA THR A 72 9.20 5.67 -6.78
C THR A 72 9.47 7.09 -6.32
N MET A 73 8.67 7.61 -5.38
CA MET A 73 8.87 8.94 -4.82
C MET A 73 10.18 9.02 -4.04
N LEU A 74 10.54 7.94 -3.34
CA LEU A 74 11.82 7.88 -2.62
C LEU A 74 13.00 8.04 -3.58
N ILE A 75 12.96 7.36 -4.73
CA ILE A 75 13.98 7.54 -5.77
C ILE A 75 14.02 9.01 -6.19
N GLY A 76 12.87 9.62 -6.39
CA GLY A 76 12.78 11.04 -6.73
C GLY A 76 13.42 11.94 -5.68
N TYR A 77 13.19 11.66 -4.41
CA TYR A 77 13.81 12.42 -3.32
C TYR A 77 15.33 12.26 -3.30
N ILE A 78 15.81 11.04 -3.52
CA ILE A 78 17.27 10.79 -3.55
C ILE A 78 17.92 11.53 -4.71
N VAL A 79 17.34 11.43 -5.91
CA VAL A 79 17.86 12.13 -7.09
C VAL A 79 17.80 13.63 -6.87
N GLY A 80 16.68 14.13 -6.37
CA GLY A 80 16.53 15.57 -6.06
C GLY A 80 17.52 16.03 -5.02
N GLY A 81 17.79 15.21 -3.99
CA GLY A 81 18.78 15.52 -2.97
C GLY A 81 20.17 15.68 -3.55
N VAL A 82 20.56 14.78 -4.47
CA VAL A 82 21.84 14.90 -5.16
C VAL A 82 21.87 16.14 -6.04
N LEU A 83 20.78 16.39 -6.77
CA LEU A 83 20.69 17.55 -7.65
C LEU A 83 20.47 18.87 -6.91
N SER A 84 20.21 18.82 -5.60
CA SER A 84 19.99 20.04 -4.81
C SER A 84 21.24 20.88 -4.68
N LEU A 85 22.38 20.32 -5.05
CA LEU A 85 23.60 21.11 -5.22
C LEU A 85 23.45 22.09 -6.40
N ILE A 86 22.49 21.85 -7.26
CA ILE A 86 22.10 22.72 -8.35
C ILE A 86 20.66 23.12 -8.06
N LEU A 87 20.29 24.35 -8.28
CA LEU A 87 18.96 24.89 -7.98
C LEU A 87 17.81 24.01 -8.48
N ILE A 88 18.00 23.33 -9.60
CA ILE A 88 16.99 22.44 -10.19
C ILE A 88 16.57 21.31 -9.23
N GLY A 89 17.51 20.84 -8.39
CA GLY A 89 17.20 19.77 -7.44
C GLY A 89 16.12 20.14 -6.43
N TYR A 90 16.10 21.39 -5.97
CA TYR A 90 15.06 21.86 -5.06
C TYR A 90 13.69 21.86 -5.72
N LEU A 91 13.63 22.23 -6.99
CA LEU A 91 12.37 22.19 -7.75
C LEU A 91 11.87 20.77 -7.89
N LEU A 92 12.78 19.82 -8.13
CA LEU A 92 12.40 18.41 -8.22
C LEU A 92 11.87 17.88 -6.90
N ILE A 93 12.53 18.21 -5.79
CA ILE A 93 12.08 17.79 -4.46
C ILE A 93 10.67 18.32 -4.19
N PHE A 94 10.43 19.58 -4.51
CA PHE A 94 9.11 20.17 -4.31
C PHE A 94 8.05 19.46 -5.16
N ALA A 95 8.37 19.16 -6.42
CA ALA A 95 7.43 18.47 -7.31
C ALA A 95 7.09 17.07 -6.78
N VAL A 96 8.10 16.32 -6.31
CA VAL A 96 7.88 14.98 -5.74
C VAL A 96 6.99 15.06 -4.51
N TRP A 97 7.23 16.02 -3.64
CA TRP A 97 6.43 16.23 -2.44
C TRP A 97 4.97 16.52 -2.80
N ALA A 98 4.75 17.43 -3.76
CA ALA A 98 3.40 17.76 -4.20
C ALA A 98 2.68 16.55 -4.80
N LEU A 99 3.37 15.77 -5.63
CA LEU A 99 2.80 14.56 -6.22
C LEU A 99 2.43 13.53 -5.16
N THR A 100 3.26 13.38 -4.14
CA THR A 100 2.98 12.46 -3.04
C THR A 100 1.67 12.81 -2.35
N ILE A 101 1.48 14.08 -2.04
CA ILE A 101 0.25 14.52 -1.35
C ILE A 101 -0.96 14.36 -2.27
N ILE A 102 -0.86 14.87 -3.49
CA ILE A 102 -2.00 14.88 -4.41
C ILE A 102 -2.46 13.46 -4.73
N PHE A 103 -1.55 12.63 -5.22
CA PHE A 103 -1.92 11.29 -5.63
C PHE A 103 -2.19 10.37 -4.44
N GLY A 104 -1.53 10.60 -3.31
CA GLY A 104 -1.83 9.87 -2.08
C GLY A 104 -3.25 10.13 -1.60
N ILE A 105 -3.70 11.37 -1.64
CA ILE A 105 -5.08 11.71 -1.27
C ILE A 105 -6.07 11.08 -2.26
N MET A 106 -5.79 11.18 -3.56
CA MET A 106 -6.66 10.57 -4.57
C MET A 106 -6.77 9.06 -4.39
N ALA A 107 -5.66 8.40 -4.10
CA ALA A 107 -5.65 6.97 -3.86
C ALA A 107 -6.42 6.61 -2.59
N ALA A 108 -6.29 7.40 -1.54
CA ALA A 108 -7.03 7.19 -0.30
C ALA A 108 -8.54 7.32 -0.52
N ILE A 109 -8.96 8.31 -1.30
CA ILE A 109 -10.36 8.49 -1.64
C ILE A 109 -10.89 7.28 -2.42
N ALA A 110 -10.13 6.82 -3.41
CA ALA A 110 -10.52 5.65 -4.18
C ALA A 110 -10.64 4.41 -3.30
N ALA A 111 -9.68 4.19 -2.40
CA ALA A 111 -9.70 3.06 -1.49
C ALA A 111 -10.92 3.12 -0.56
N ASN A 112 -11.22 4.29 -0.02
CA ASN A 112 -12.38 4.44 0.86
C ASN A 112 -13.70 4.21 0.11
N SER A 113 -13.71 4.46 -1.21
CA SER A 113 -14.89 4.22 -2.06
C SER A 113 -14.97 2.77 -2.56
N GLY A 114 -14.03 1.92 -2.19
CA GLY A 114 -14.01 0.52 -2.63
C GLY A 114 -13.47 0.32 -4.04
N GLN A 115 -12.79 1.29 -4.60
CA GLN A 115 -12.27 1.23 -5.95
C GLN A 115 -10.77 0.97 -5.95
N TYR A 116 -10.30 0.25 -6.96
CA TYR A 116 -8.87 0.12 -7.19
C TYR A 116 -8.31 1.45 -7.67
N TYR A 117 -7.04 1.66 -7.41
CA TYR A 117 -6.36 2.87 -7.86
C TYR A 117 -4.99 2.53 -8.43
N LYS A 118 -4.67 3.12 -9.56
CA LYS A 118 -3.35 2.99 -10.17
C LYS A 118 -2.75 4.39 -10.24
N TYR A 119 -1.64 4.58 -9.55
CA TYR A 119 -0.94 5.87 -9.60
C TYR A 119 -0.47 6.14 -11.03
N PRO A 120 -0.67 7.37 -11.53
CA PRO A 120 -0.21 7.71 -12.89
C PRO A 120 1.30 7.59 -13.07
N ILE A 121 2.04 7.85 -11.99
CA ILE A 121 3.50 7.79 -12.02
C ILE A 121 3.94 6.85 -10.92
N ALA A 122 4.26 5.64 -11.28
CA ALA A 122 4.77 4.66 -10.32
C ALA A 122 5.49 3.54 -11.05
N ILE A 123 6.65 3.19 -10.55
CA ILE A 123 7.39 2.03 -11.03
C ILE A 123 6.89 0.82 -10.24
N THR A 124 6.63 -0.28 -10.93
CA THR A 124 6.14 -1.48 -10.27
C THR A 124 7.29 -2.26 -9.65
N PHE A 125 7.42 -2.18 -8.35
CA PHE A 125 8.40 -2.96 -7.59
C PHE A 125 7.79 -4.24 -7.04
N VAL A 126 6.51 -4.21 -6.69
CA VAL A 126 5.76 -5.34 -6.13
C VAL A 126 4.38 -5.43 -6.78
N HIS A 127 3.75 -6.64 -6.69
CA HIS A 127 2.37 -6.83 -7.13
C HIS A 127 1.71 -8.06 -6.49
#